data_66a5a0d0ae55254b91acc32803a96754
#
_entry.id   66a5a0d0ae55254b91acc32803a96754
#
_cell.length_a   1.000
_cell.length_b   1.000
_cell.length_c   1.000
_cell.angle_alpha   90.00
_cell.angle_beta   90.00
_cell.angle_gamma   90.00
#
_symmetry.space_group_name_H-M   'P 1'
#
loop_
_entity.id
_entity.type
_entity.pdbx_description
1 polymer ?
#
loop_
_entity_poly.entity_id
_entity_poly.type
_entity_poly.pdbx_seq_one_letter_code
_entity_poly.pdbx_strand_id
1 'polypeptide(L)'
;DSTLVCMASEFGRTPKINATAGRDHWPKVFSVVMAGGGVKRGIVYGKSNATASEPEEDALTVKDWATTIYNQLGIVADKELMAPGDRPIEIIDGGKVRQELII
;
A
#
# COMPACT_ATOMS: atom_id res chain seq x y z
N ASP A 1 19.20 3.52 -3.75
CA ASP A 1 20.11 3.66 -2.65
C ASP A 1 19.50 4.39 -1.47
N SER A 2 19.65 5.70 -1.36
CA SER A 2 19.10 6.44 -0.21
C SER A 2 17.74 7.08 -0.48
N THR A 3 17.18 6.88 -1.67
CA THR A 3 15.89 7.44 -2.05
C THR A 3 14.92 6.34 -2.42
N LEU A 4 13.74 6.36 -1.81
CA LEU A 4 12.64 5.49 -2.16
C LEU A 4 11.65 6.26 -3.03
N VAL A 5 11.39 5.74 -4.23
CA VAL A 5 10.40 6.32 -5.14
C VAL A 5 9.17 5.43 -5.12
N CYS A 6 8.02 6.04 -4.87
CA CYS A 6 6.73 5.35 -4.86
C CYS A 6 5.79 6.00 -5.86
N MET A 7 5.08 5.18 -6.62
CA MET A 7 4.06 5.64 -7.55
C MET A 7 2.77 4.90 -7.23
N ALA A 8 1.71 5.64 -6.98
CA ALA A 8 0.42 5.07 -6.63
C ALA A 8 -0.70 6.02 -7.04
N SER A 9 -1.90 5.47 -7.21
CA SER A 9 -3.13 6.25 -7.26
C SER A 9 -3.86 6.11 -5.93
N GLU A 10 -4.88 6.92 -5.71
CA GLU A 10 -5.70 6.84 -4.50
C GLU A 10 -6.53 5.55 -4.47
N PHE A 11 -6.97 5.10 -5.64
CA PHE A 11 -7.80 3.92 -5.84
C PHE A 11 -7.64 3.42 -7.26
N GLY A 12 -8.15 2.24 -7.53
CA GLY A 12 -8.24 1.69 -8.88
C GLY A 12 -9.51 2.12 -9.60
N ARG A 13 -9.77 1.46 -10.71
CA ARG A 13 -10.98 1.66 -11.51
C ARG A 13 -11.67 0.33 -11.73
N THR A 14 -12.99 0.35 -11.89
CA THR A 14 -13.76 -0.88 -12.07
C THR A 14 -13.29 -1.65 -13.30
N PRO A 15 -13.22 -2.99 -13.19
CA PRO A 15 -12.94 -3.83 -14.37
C PRO A 15 -14.04 -3.71 -15.43
N LYS A 16 -15.24 -3.38 -14.99
CA LYS A 16 -16.42 -3.31 -15.83
C LYS A 16 -16.69 -1.88 -16.28
N ILE A 17 -16.99 -1.69 -17.55
CA ILE A 17 -17.36 -0.39 -18.11
C ILE A 17 -18.79 -0.06 -17.68
N ASN A 18 -19.03 1.17 -17.24
CA ASN A 18 -20.36 1.62 -16.82
C ASN A 18 -21.21 2.09 -18.01
N ALA A 19 -22.44 2.50 -17.72
CA ALA A 19 -23.41 2.89 -18.73
C ALA A 19 -23.01 4.13 -19.55
N THR A 20 -22.08 4.94 -19.02
CA THR A 20 -21.59 6.15 -19.71
C THR A 20 -20.24 5.94 -20.38
N ALA A 21 -19.87 4.68 -20.64
CA ALA A 21 -18.61 4.27 -21.28
C ALA A 21 -17.36 4.68 -20.48
N GLY A 22 -17.48 4.72 -19.15
CA GLY A 22 -16.38 5.03 -18.24
C GLY A 22 -16.16 3.94 -17.22
N ARG A 23 -15.26 4.21 -16.29
CA ARG A 23 -14.96 3.31 -15.18
C ARG A 23 -15.09 4.07 -13.87
N ASP A 24 -15.74 3.46 -12.90
CA ASP A 24 -15.96 4.05 -11.58
C ASP A 24 -14.74 3.83 -10.68
N HIS A 25 -14.72 4.51 -9.55
CA HIS A 25 -13.70 4.31 -8.51
C HIS A 25 -13.82 2.90 -7.94
N TRP A 26 -12.67 2.24 -7.76
CA TRP A 26 -12.63 0.86 -7.27
C TRP A 26 -11.46 0.66 -6.32
N PRO A 27 -11.68 0.83 -5.01
CA PRO A 27 -10.59 0.74 -4.04
C PRO A 27 -10.17 -0.69 -3.71
N LYS A 28 -10.90 -1.71 -4.15
CA LYS A 28 -10.64 -3.10 -3.76
C LYS A 28 -9.35 -3.66 -4.30
N VAL A 29 -8.91 -3.24 -5.48
CA VAL A 29 -7.66 -3.69 -6.07
C VAL A 29 -7.09 -2.63 -6.99
N PHE A 30 -5.80 -2.35 -6.84
CA PHE A 30 -5.04 -1.49 -7.73
C PHE A 30 -3.56 -1.76 -7.53
N SER A 31 -2.73 -1.21 -8.40
CA SER A 31 -1.29 -1.47 -8.38
C SER A 31 -0.52 -0.25 -7.92
N VAL A 32 0.59 -0.50 -7.25
CA VAL A 32 1.57 0.52 -6.86
C VAL A 32 2.95 0.08 -7.32
N VAL A 33 3.86 1.03 -7.46
CA VAL A 33 5.25 0.77 -7.85
C VAL A 33 6.18 1.37 -6.83
N MET A 34 7.23 0.65 -6.49
CA MET A 34 8.28 1.12 -5.60
C MET A 34 9.64 0.86 -6.23
N ALA A 35 10.56 1.80 -6.05
CA ALA A 35 11.93 1.65 -6.54
C ALA A 35 12.92 2.34 -5.61
N GLY A 36 14.09 1.75 -5.45
CA GLY A 36 15.15 2.28 -4.60
C GLY A 36 14.92 2.02 -3.13
N GLY A 37 15.61 2.75 -2.26
CA GLY A 37 15.37 2.77 -0.82
C GLY A 37 15.34 1.43 -0.10
N GLY A 38 16.07 0.42 -0.59
CA GLY A 38 16.12 -0.90 0.06
C GLY A 38 14.98 -1.84 -0.31
N VAL A 39 14.17 -1.52 -1.33
CA VAL A 39 13.16 -2.47 -1.82
C VAL A 39 13.78 -3.45 -2.81
N LYS A 40 13.21 -4.64 -2.85
CA LYS A 40 13.66 -5.68 -3.79
C LYS A 40 13.39 -5.27 -5.23
N ARG A 41 14.31 -5.65 -6.11
CA ARG A 41 14.24 -5.32 -7.54
C ARG A 41 13.61 -6.46 -8.31
N GLY A 42 12.91 -6.09 -9.39
CA GLY A 42 12.45 -7.05 -10.39
C GLY A 42 11.41 -8.04 -9.92
N ILE A 43 10.66 -7.72 -8.88
CA ILE A 43 9.61 -8.60 -8.38
C ILE A 43 8.23 -8.01 -8.68
N VAL A 44 7.25 -8.88 -8.81
CA VAL A 44 5.83 -8.53 -8.77
C VAL A 44 5.25 -9.24 -7.56
N TYR A 45 4.66 -8.48 -6.65
CA TYR A 45 4.12 -9.00 -5.41
C TYR A 45 2.61 -8.82 -5.39
N GLY A 46 1.91 -9.92 -5.18
CA GLY A 46 0.46 -9.92 -5.17
C GLY A 46 -0.15 -10.13 -6.55
N LYS A 47 -1.40 -10.50 -6.56
CA LYS A 47 -2.12 -10.85 -7.77
C LYS A 47 -3.62 -10.67 -7.56
N SER A 48 -4.31 -10.13 -8.54
CA SER A 48 -5.76 -10.06 -8.52
C SER A 48 -6.38 -11.39 -8.94
N ASN A 49 -7.67 -11.52 -8.71
CA ASN A 49 -8.45 -12.63 -9.26
C ASN A 49 -8.59 -12.49 -10.78
N ALA A 50 -9.21 -13.49 -11.41
CA ALA A 50 -9.30 -13.56 -12.88
C ALA A 50 -10.07 -12.38 -13.51
N THR A 51 -10.94 -11.71 -12.75
CA THR A 51 -11.72 -10.58 -13.22
C THR A 51 -11.15 -9.22 -12.83
N ALA A 52 -9.99 -9.20 -12.17
CA ALA A 52 -9.35 -7.97 -11.68
C ALA A 52 -10.25 -7.16 -10.73
N SER A 53 -11.10 -7.83 -9.98
CA SER A 53 -12.07 -7.19 -9.09
C SER A 53 -11.65 -7.20 -7.63
N GLU A 54 -10.82 -8.17 -7.22
CA GLU A 54 -10.36 -8.32 -5.85
C GLU A 54 -8.95 -8.88 -5.81
N PRO A 55 -8.17 -8.62 -4.72
CA PRO A 55 -6.90 -9.31 -4.53
C PRO A 55 -7.14 -10.80 -4.28
N GLU A 56 -6.31 -11.65 -4.83
CA GLU A 56 -6.40 -13.10 -4.66
C GLU A 56 -5.21 -13.67 -3.91
N GLU A 57 -3.99 -13.23 -4.25
CA GLU A 57 -2.77 -13.70 -3.62
C GLU A 57 -1.97 -12.53 -3.08
N ASP A 58 -1.36 -12.71 -1.89
CA ASP A 58 -0.45 -11.74 -1.28
C ASP A 58 -1.03 -10.33 -1.26
N ALA A 59 -2.28 -10.20 -0.84
CA ALA A 59 -2.93 -8.89 -0.76
C ALA A 59 -2.14 -7.95 0.14
N LEU A 60 -1.86 -6.76 -0.37
CA LEU A 60 -1.16 -5.72 0.36
C LEU A 60 -2.15 -4.63 0.73
N THR A 61 -2.42 -4.46 2.01
CA THR A 61 -3.32 -3.38 2.46
C THR A 61 -2.60 -2.03 2.38
N VAL A 62 -3.36 -0.96 2.31
CA VAL A 62 -2.82 0.40 2.34
C VAL A 62 -2.02 0.63 3.63
N LYS A 63 -2.51 0.12 4.75
CA LYS A 63 -1.82 0.23 6.04
C LYS A 63 -0.47 -0.49 6.02
N ASP A 64 -0.42 -1.69 5.47
CA ASP A 64 0.82 -2.45 5.37
C ASP A 64 1.82 -1.76 4.43
N TRP A 65 1.35 -1.23 3.33
CA TRP A 65 2.18 -0.50 2.37
C TRP A 65 2.78 0.75 3.00
N ALA A 66 1.95 1.55 3.66
CA ALA A 66 2.41 2.75 4.36
C ALA A 66 3.37 2.40 5.49
N THR A 67 3.10 1.34 6.26
CA THR A 67 3.99 0.87 7.33
C THR A 67 5.34 0.45 6.77
N THR A 68 5.36 -0.23 5.63
CA THR A 68 6.60 -0.63 4.95
C THR A 68 7.40 0.60 4.51
N ILE A 69 6.74 1.62 3.96
CA ILE A 69 7.39 2.88 3.57
C ILE A 69 8.01 3.56 4.80
N TYR A 70 7.27 3.69 5.89
CA TYR A 70 7.79 4.28 7.12
C TYR A 70 8.98 3.50 7.66
N ASN A 71 8.92 2.17 7.59
CA ASN A 71 10.06 1.33 8.01
C ASN A 71 11.32 1.66 7.21
N GLN A 72 11.19 1.90 5.91
CA GLN A 72 12.33 2.28 5.05
C GLN A 72 12.87 3.67 5.39
N LEU A 73 12.06 4.52 6.01
CA LEU A 73 12.48 5.82 6.52
C LEU A 73 13.05 5.75 7.95
N GLY A 74 13.11 4.57 8.55
CA GLY A 74 13.55 4.40 9.93
C GLY A 74 12.52 4.76 10.98
N ILE A 75 11.25 4.85 10.59
CA ILE A 75 10.15 5.22 11.49
C ILE A 75 9.36 3.96 11.86
N VAL A 76 9.18 3.75 13.16
CA VAL A 76 8.34 2.66 13.68
C VAL A 76 6.89 3.15 13.67
N ALA A 77 6.09 2.62 12.76
CA ALA A 77 4.76 3.17 12.46
C ALA A 77 3.72 2.93 13.55
N ASP A 78 3.93 1.97 14.44
CA ASP A 78 3.05 1.75 15.59
C ASP A 78 3.41 2.62 16.79
N LYS A 79 4.39 3.52 16.63
CA LYS A 79 4.73 4.49 17.67
C LYS A 79 3.55 5.38 17.96
N GLU A 80 3.26 5.56 19.25
CA GLU A 80 2.18 6.42 19.68
C GLU A 80 2.58 7.89 19.69
N LEU A 81 1.69 8.72 19.22
CA LEU A 81 1.74 10.18 19.35
C LEU A 81 0.60 10.61 20.25
N MET A 82 0.79 11.68 20.97
CA MET A 82 -0.25 12.18 21.88
C MET A 82 -1.14 13.19 21.17
N ALA A 83 -2.42 12.84 21.03
CA ALA A 83 -3.43 13.75 20.54
C ALA A 83 -3.91 14.70 21.67
N PRO A 84 -4.61 15.80 21.35
CA PRO A 84 -5.22 16.63 22.38
C PRO A 84 -6.09 15.82 23.34
N GLY A 85 -5.97 16.08 24.64
CA GLY A 85 -6.66 15.31 25.69
C GLY A 85 -5.90 14.09 26.16
N ASP A 86 -4.58 14.04 25.96
CA ASP A 86 -3.69 12.94 26.37
C ASP A 86 -4.12 11.59 25.81
N ARG A 87 -4.59 11.60 24.56
CA ARG A 87 -5.07 10.41 23.88
C ARG A 87 -3.96 9.85 22.98
N PRO A 88 -3.44 8.64 23.24
CA PRO A 88 -2.41 8.07 22.39
C PRO A 88 -2.99 7.64 21.03
N ILE A 89 -2.28 7.99 19.96
CA ILE A 89 -2.64 7.61 18.59
C ILE A 89 -1.39 7.04 17.93
N GLU A 90 -1.50 5.85 17.36
CA GLU A 90 -0.42 5.28 16.57
C GLU A 90 -0.31 6.02 15.23
N ILE A 91 0.92 6.13 14.70
CA ILE A 91 1.14 6.73 13.38
C ILE A 91 0.34 5.97 12.33
N ILE A 92 0.42 4.63 12.36
CA ILE A 92 -0.43 3.75 11.56
C ILE A 92 -0.97 2.67 12.49
N ASP A 93 -2.27 2.62 12.63
CA ASP A 93 -2.94 1.63 13.46
C ASP A 93 -3.18 0.35 12.65
N GLY A 94 -2.57 -0.75 13.10
CA GLY A 94 -2.84 -2.08 12.57
C GLY A 94 -2.07 -2.48 11.31
N GLY A 95 -1.13 -1.66 10.83
CA GLY A 95 -0.28 -2.05 9.70
C GLY A 95 0.92 -2.88 10.14
N LYS A 96 1.51 -3.62 9.21
CA LYS A 96 2.76 -4.33 9.46
C LYS A 96 3.69 -4.25 8.24
N VAL A 97 4.99 -4.29 8.52
CA VAL A 97 6.01 -4.28 7.49
C VAL A 97 5.92 -5.57 6.65
N ARG A 98 5.91 -5.42 5.33
CA ARG A 98 5.98 -6.55 4.42
C ARG A 98 7.42 -6.84 4.08
N GLN A 99 8.02 -7.78 4.82
CA GLN A 99 9.42 -8.16 4.65
C GLN A 99 9.72 -8.69 3.25
N GLU A 100 8.72 -9.23 2.58
CA GLU A 100 8.82 -9.77 1.21
C GLU A 100 9.19 -8.70 0.19
N LEU A 101 8.94 -7.42 0.48
CA LEU A 101 9.20 -6.30 -0.41
C LEU A 101 10.58 -5.67 -0.24
N ILE A 102 11.29 -5.98 0.84
CA ILE A 102 12.55 -5.31 1.19
C ILE A 102 13.73 -6.28 1.19
N ILE A 103 14.89 -5.72 0.94
CA ILE A 103 16.16 -6.47 0.88
C ILE A 103 16.56 -6.97 2.27
#